data_7e3108e25f564877abc7c1ad28232e17
#
_entry.id   7e3108e25f564877abc7c1ad28232e17
#
_cell.length_a   1.000
_cell.length_b   1.000
_cell.length_c   1.000
_cell.angle_alpha   90.00
_cell.angle_beta   90.00
_cell.angle_gamma   90.00
#
_symmetry.space_group_name_H-M   'P 1'
#
loop_
_entity.id
_entity.type
_entity.pdbx_description
1 polymer ?
#
loop_
_entity_poly.entity_id
_entity_poly.type
_entity_poly.pdbx_seq_one_letter_code
_entity_poly.pdbx_strand_id
1 'polypeptide(L)'
;MQLWASLRLMHNRRLLESLVAVLVLLAAFASLSFAHNWNETEFANRPLFAYPLPGTGGAVVGSLSMYKIRPGDSLLDVGRWYGLSAKEVSDANDHLDWWSPPPGKEIVLPTEHILPEAPHVGVVLNIPEMRLYYFYPSPTAVRHRPKLKAVSFSRRTTASVVYTFPVGLGRFDWKTPVGVWTVIAKTKDPTWVVPNDIYQEHLERDGEADHVIPGGEPDNPLGHYRLSLSLPEYALHGTDVPWGVGMNVSHGCVRLYPEDIERLYSKVSIGTPGRFVYQPIKFGWRGDALYVEVHDDLYAMYPGLWNHAVREVERLGLGDRVDMGKLQKAVE
;
A
#
# COMPACT_ATOMS: atom_id res chain seq x y z
N MET A 1 7.05 74.91 -12.90
CA MET A 1 6.84 73.77 -13.86
C MET A 1 7.42 72.41 -13.40
N GLN A 2 8.06 72.30 -12.22
CA GLN A 2 8.63 71.08 -11.73
C GLN A 2 7.73 70.21 -10.79
N LEU A 3 6.66 70.79 -10.23
CA LEU A 3 5.76 70.09 -9.32
C LEU A 3 4.77 69.12 -9.99
N TRP A 4 4.46 69.32 -11.27
CA TRP A 4 3.51 68.46 -11.98
C TRP A 4 4.12 67.17 -12.54
N ALA A 5 5.41 67.12 -12.74
CA ALA A 5 6.09 65.88 -13.23
C ALA A 5 6.26 64.83 -12.14
N SER A 6 6.47 65.22 -10.88
CA SER A 6 6.63 64.30 -9.73
C SER A 6 5.32 63.63 -9.33
N LEU A 7 4.19 64.35 -9.41
CA LEU A 7 2.87 63.77 -9.11
C LEU A 7 2.40 62.73 -10.15
N ARG A 8 2.72 62.93 -11.44
CA ARG A 8 2.43 61.92 -12.49
C ARG A 8 3.27 60.68 -12.36
N LEU A 9 4.53 60.81 -11.99
CA LEU A 9 5.41 59.66 -11.78
C LEU A 9 5.03 58.82 -10.54
N MET A 10 4.61 59.47 -9.45
CA MET A 10 4.13 58.76 -8.25
C MET A 10 2.77 58.10 -8.49
N HIS A 11 1.89 58.70 -9.28
CA HIS A 11 0.59 58.09 -9.61
C HIS A 11 0.74 56.83 -10.49
N ASN A 12 1.64 56.87 -11.47
CA ASN A 12 1.96 55.73 -12.32
C ASN A 12 2.64 54.59 -11.56
N ARG A 13 3.50 54.92 -10.57
CA ARG A 13 4.18 53.90 -9.76
C ARG A 13 3.20 53.13 -8.87
N ARG A 14 2.27 53.81 -8.21
CA ARG A 14 1.21 53.17 -7.41
C ARG A 14 0.25 52.35 -8.26
N LEU A 15 -0.09 52.80 -9.45
CA LEU A 15 -0.89 52.03 -10.41
C LEU A 15 -0.15 50.78 -10.90
N LEU A 16 1.17 50.85 -11.13
CA LEU A 16 2.00 49.70 -11.52
C LEU A 16 2.14 48.71 -10.39
N GLU A 17 2.37 49.16 -9.17
CA GLU A 17 2.44 48.32 -7.96
C GLU A 17 1.09 47.63 -7.68
N SER A 18 -0.03 48.32 -7.88
CA SER A 18 -1.38 47.73 -7.76
C SER A 18 -1.68 46.73 -8.87
N LEU A 19 -1.25 46.96 -10.10
CA LEU A 19 -1.38 46.06 -11.23
C LEU A 19 -0.54 44.80 -11.03
N VAL A 20 0.69 44.92 -10.52
CA VAL A 20 1.56 43.80 -10.20
C VAL A 20 0.97 42.97 -9.06
N ALA A 21 0.44 43.59 -8.01
CA ALA A 21 -0.24 42.93 -6.91
C ALA A 21 -1.48 42.13 -7.37
N VAL A 22 -2.29 42.75 -8.27
CA VAL A 22 -3.46 42.08 -8.86
C VAL A 22 -3.03 40.89 -9.76
N LEU A 23 -1.97 41.07 -10.57
CA LEU A 23 -1.43 39.99 -11.41
C LEU A 23 -0.85 38.86 -10.58
N VAL A 24 -0.17 39.13 -9.47
CA VAL A 24 0.33 38.11 -8.52
C VAL A 24 -0.82 37.40 -7.83
N LEU A 25 -1.88 38.13 -7.42
CA LEU A 25 -3.07 37.50 -6.86
C LEU A 25 -3.82 36.66 -7.90
N LEU A 26 -3.98 37.13 -9.14
CA LEU A 26 -4.60 36.35 -10.22
C LEU A 26 -3.77 35.14 -10.61
N ALA A 27 -2.45 35.22 -10.58
CA ALA A 27 -1.56 34.08 -10.79
C ALA A 27 -1.65 33.08 -9.62
N ALA A 28 -1.77 33.54 -8.39
CA ALA A 28 -2.00 32.68 -7.22
C ALA A 28 -3.38 32.01 -7.28
N PHE A 29 -4.43 32.74 -7.68
CA PHE A 29 -5.76 32.16 -7.90
C PHE A 29 -5.79 31.19 -9.10
N ALA A 30 -5.06 31.46 -10.17
CA ALA A 30 -4.93 30.55 -11.30
C ALA A 30 -4.17 29.26 -10.90
N SER A 31 -3.16 29.38 -10.03
CA SER A 31 -2.43 28.20 -9.51
C SER A 31 -3.33 27.34 -8.63
N LEU A 32 -4.21 27.93 -7.84
CA LEU A 32 -5.22 27.21 -7.04
C LEU A 32 -6.27 26.51 -7.91
N SER A 33 -6.57 27.07 -9.11
CA SER A 33 -7.54 26.46 -10.05
C SER A 33 -6.98 25.25 -10.81
N PHE A 34 -5.68 25.00 -10.77
CA PHE A 34 -5.01 23.86 -11.40
C PHE A 34 -4.53 22.80 -10.41
N ALA A 35 -4.76 23.00 -9.10
CA ALA A 35 -4.49 21.95 -8.12
C ALA A 35 -5.42 20.77 -8.38
N HIS A 36 -4.88 19.59 -8.60
CA HIS A 36 -5.69 18.37 -8.69
C HIS A 36 -6.21 18.06 -7.29
N ASN A 37 -7.53 17.92 -7.17
CA ASN A 37 -8.17 17.59 -5.91
C ASN A 37 -8.76 16.19 -6.01
N TRP A 38 -7.99 15.22 -5.56
CA TRP A 38 -8.42 13.82 -5.49
C TRP A 38 -9.65 13.68 -4.59
N ASN A 39 -10.60 12.85 -4.99
CA ASN A 39 -11.82 12.61 -4.21
C ASN A 39 -12.17 11.12 -4.16
N GLU A 40 -13.03 10.72 -3.24
CA GLU A 40 -13.39 9.32 -3.01
C GLU A 40 -14.03 8.65 -4.25
N THR A 41 -14.77 9.41 -5.06
CA THR A 41 -15.34 8.89 -6.30
C THR A 41 -14.27 8.52 -7.33
N GLU A 42 -13.21 9.31 -7.43
CA GLU A 42 -12.06 9.00 -8.29
C GLU A 42 -11.36 7.74 -7.79
N PHE A 43 -11.06 7.65 -6.51
CA PHE A 43 -10.42 6.47 -5.93
C PHE A 43 -11.27 5.20 -6.10
N ALA A 44 -12.59 5.28 -5.92
CA ALA A 44 -13.48 4.16 -6.16
C ALA A 44 -13.41 3.64 -7.61
N ASN A 45 -13.14 4.53 -8.57
CA ASN A 45 -13.05 4.22 -10.00
C ASN A 45 -11.61 4.00 -10.51
N ARG A 46 -10.59 4.08 -9.65
CA ARG A 46 -9.20 3.87 -10.06
C ARG A 46 -8.96 2.47 -10.64
N PRO A 47 -7.93 2.28 -11.49
CA PRO A 47 -7.59 0.96 -12.02
C PRO A 47 -7.33 -0.07 -10.91
N LEU A 48 -7.69 -1.31 -11.15
CA LEU A 48 -7.30 -2.44 -10.31
C LEU A 48 -5.94 -2.96 -10.80
N PHE A 49 -4.97 -3.01 -9.89
CA PHE A 49 -3.61 -3.47 -10.21
C PHE A 49 -3.56 -4.99 -10.24
N ALA A 50 -3.45 -5.50 -11.44
CA ALA A 50 -3.47 -6.92 -11.74
C ALA A 50 -2.40 -7.24 -12.78
N TYR A 51 -1.61 -8.26 -12.50
CA TYR A 51 -0.49 -8.64 -13.35
C TYR A 51 -0.62 -10.09 -13.77
N PRO A 52 -0.30 -10.43 -15.06
CA PRO A 52 -0.15 -11.83 -15.43
C PRO A 52 1.00 -12.44 -14.62
N LEU A 53 0.80 -13.68 -14.18
CA LEU A 53 1.87 -14.40 -13.52
C LEU A 53 3.01 -14.66 -14.50
N PRO A 54 4.26 -14.45 -14.09
CA PRO A 54 5.41 -14.74 -14.94
C PRO A 54 5.46 -16.25 -15.25
N GLY A 55 6.07 -16.58 -16.38
CA GLY A 55 6.31 -17.97 -16.77
C GLY A 55 7.24 -18.70 -15.79
N THR A 56 7.50 -19.96 -16.05
CA THR A 56 8.32 -20.84 -15.20
C THR A 56 9.68 -20.18 -14.88
N GLY A 57 9.97 -20.05 -13.58
CA GLY A 57 11.22 -19.48 -13.08
C GLY A 57 11.20 -17.95 -12.90
N GLY A 58 10.21 -17.23 -13.45
CA GLY A 58 10.04 -15.80 -13.20
C GLY A 58 9.35 -15.52 -11.89
N ALA A 59 9.69 -14.38 -11.25
CA ALA A 59 9.06 -13.93 -10.02
C ALA A 59 8.72 -12.44 -10.01
N VAL A 60 9.14 -11.66 -11.02
CA VAL A 60 8.93 -10.21 -11.07
C VAL A 60 7.67 -9.90 -11.87
N VAL A 61 6.78 -9.09 -11.29
CA VAL A 61 5.54 -8.61 -11.92
C VAL A 61 5.52 -7.07 -11.96
N GLY A 62 4.73 -6.51 -12.87
CA GLY A 62 4.65 -5.06 -13.06
C GLY A 62 5.89 -4.46 -13.72
N SER A 63 6.01 -3.16 -13.65
CA SER A 63 7.15 -2.36 -14.13
C SER A 63 7.16 -1.02 -13.41
N LEU A 64 8.33 -0.42 -13.26
CA LEU A 64 8.45 0.94 -12.75
C LEU A 64 7.71 1.92 -13.68
N SER A 65 7.07 2.92 -13.09
CA SER A 65 6.43 4.01 -13.79
C SER A 65 6.97 5.34 -13.29
N MET A 66 6.82 6.40 -14.09
CA MET A 66 7.21 7.76 -13.72
C MET A 66 5.98 8.62 -13.57
N TYR A 67 6.00 9.51 -12.61
CA TYR A 67 4.93 10.48 -12.37
C TYR A 67 5.52 11.87 -12.12
N LYS A 68 4.91 12.90 -12.70
CA LYS A 68 5.29 14.29 -12.44
C LYS A 68 4.29 14.89 -11.45
N ILE A 69 4.77 15.24 -10.27
CA ILE A 69 3.97 15.83 -9.19
C ILE A 69 3.27 17.09 -9.69
N ARG A 70 1.97 17.17 -9.47
CA ARG A 70 1.13 18.33 -9.81
C ARG A 70 0.97 19.22 -8.58
N PRO A 71 0.66 20.51 -8.77
CA PRO A 71 0.26 21.36 -7.65
C PRO A 71 -0.95 20.76 -6.91
N GLY A 72 -0.86 20.62 -5.58
CA GLY A 72 -1.92 20.05 -4.75
C GLY A 72 -1.87 18.54 -4.54
N ASP A 73 -1.00 17.80 -5.23
CA ASP A 73 -0.80 16.39 -4.96
C ASP A 73 -0.15 16.17 -3.58
N SER A 74 -0.61 15.12 -2.89
CA SER A 74 0.12 14.46 -1.81
C SER A 74 0.63 13.10 -2.27
N LEU A 75 1.67 12.54 -1.63
CA LEU A 75 2.09 11.17 -1.92
C LEU A 75 1.04 10.14 -1.43
N LEU A 76 0.19 10.52 -0.48
CA LEU A 76 -0.95 9.72 -0.04
C LEU A 76 -1.93 9.49 -1.19
N ASP A 77 -2.31 10.56 -1.88
CA ASP A 77 -3.26 10.50 -2.98
C ASP A 77 -2.65 9.85 -4.23
N VAL A 78 -1.44 10.27 -4.60
CA VAL A 78 -0.71 9.69 -5.74
C VAL A 78 -0.47 8.20 -5.50
N GLY A 79 0.01 7.80 -4.32
CA GLY A 79 0.21 6.40 -3.98
C GLY A 79 -1.10 5.62 -4.09
N ARG A 80 -2.17 6.08 -3.41
CA ARG A 80 -3.48 5.44 -3.43
C ARG A 80 -4.00 5.26 -4.86
N TRP A 81 -3.87 6.27 -5.73
CA TRP A 81 -4.28 6.18 -7.13
C TRP A 81 -3.54 5.09 -7.91
N TYR A 82 -2.25 4.93 -7.67
CA TYR A 82 -1.40 3.95 -8.34
C TYR A 82 -1.31 2.60 -7.61
N GLY A 83 -2.14 2.35 -6.60
CA GLY A 83 -2.15 1.08 -5.85
C GLY A 83 -0.90 0.87 -5.01
N LEU A 84 -0.35 1.98 -4.52
CA LEU A 84 0.81 2.06 -3.65
C LEU A 84 0.42 2.74 -2.33
N SER A 85 1.24 2.60 -1.31
CA SER A 85 1.19 3.45 -0.12
C SER A 85 2.07 4.69 -0.30
N ALA A 86 1.84 5.73 0.49
CA ALA A 86 2.72 6.90 0.53
C ALA A 86 4.15 6.52 0.92
N LYS A 87 4.30 5.54 1.83
CA LYS A 87 5.62 5.03 2.24
C LYS A 87 6.39 4.44 1.04
N GLU A 88 5.77 3.56 0.26
CA GLU A 88 6.43 2.96 -0.91
C GLU A 88 6.90 4.03 -1.91
N VAL A 89 6.04 5.03 -2.17
CA VAL A 89 6.40 6.15 -3.07
C VAL A 89 7.52 7.00 -2.47
N SER A 90 7.46 7.32 -1.19
CA SER A 90 8.49 8.11 -0.50
C SER A 90 9.84 7.40 -0.47
N ASP A 91 9.86 6.13 -0.09
CA ASP A 91 11.09 5.32 0.01
C ASP A 91 11.79 5.19 -1.36
N ALA A 92 11.02 5.08 -2.43
CA ALA A 92 11.56 5.02 -3.80
C ALA A 92 12.06 6.38 -4.33
N ASN A 93 11.90 7.49 -3.56
CA ASN A 93 12.15 8.85 -4.02
C ASN A 93 12.85 9.74 -2.98
N ASP A 94 13.94 9.26 -2.39
CA ASP A 94 14.75 10.01 -1.41
C ASP A 94 13.94 10.52 -0.20
N HIS A 95 12.99 9.74 0.29
CA HIS A 95 12.14 10.03 1.45
C HIS A 95 11.41 11.38 1.34
N LEU A 96 10.79 11.63 0.19
CA LEU A 96 9.98 12.83 -0.03
C LEU A 96 8.87 12.98 1.02
N ASP A 97 8.57 14.25 1.33
CA ASP A 97 7.44 14.60 2.20
C ASP A 97 6.11 14.05 1.65
N TRP A 98 5.33 13.41 2.51
CA TRP A 98 4.09 12.72 2.12
C TRP A 98 2.95 13.68 1.80
N TRP A 99 2.91 14.83 2.47
CA TRP A 99 1.79 15.78 2.42
C TRP A 99 1.98 16.87 1.39
N SER A 100 3.23 17.29 1.17
CA SER A 100 3.55 18.43 0.32
C SER A 100 4.81 18.18 -0.52
N PRO A 101 4.81 17.16 -1.39
CA PRO A 101 5.94 16.92 -2.28
C PRO A 101 6.07 18.08 -3.28
N PRO A 102 7.30 18.43 -3.72
CA PRO A 102 7.54 19.60 -4.57
C PRO A 102 6.89 19.45 -5.95
N PRO A 103 5.97 20.34 -6.35
CA PRO A 103 5.33 20.31 -7.65
C PRO A 103 6.34 20.39 -8.81
N GLY A 104 6.09 19.64 -9.87
CA GLY A 104 6.95 19.57 -11.04
C GLY A 104 8.09 18.56 -10.95
N LYS A 105 8.38 18.01 -9.76
CA LYS A 105 9.36 16.93 -9.60
C LYS A 105 8.85 15.67 -10.28
N GLU A 106 9.72 15.00 -11.04
CA GLU A 106 9.46 13.63 -11.52
C GLU A 106 9.87 12.63 -10.45
N ILE A 107 8.98 11.67 -10.19
CA ILE A 107 9.16 10.62 -9.20
C ILE A 107 8.96 9.25 -9.82
N VAL A 108 9.63 8.26 -9.23
CA VAL A 108 9.42 6.85 -9.55
C VAL A 108 8.21 6.33 -8.78
N LEU A 109 7.30 5.66 -9.47
CA LEU A 109 6.25 4.85 -8.86
C LEU A 109 6.72 3.39 -8.85
N PRO A 110 6.95 2.78 -7.68
CA PRO A 110 7.50 1.42 -7.57
C PRO A 110 6.40 0.36 -7.80
N THR A 111 5.82 0.36 -9.01
CA THR A 111 4.77 -0.58 -9.45
C THR A 111 5.34 -1.90 -10.00
N GLU A 112 6.58 -2.20 -9.69
CA GLU A 112 7.27 -3.46 -9.96
C GLU A 112 7.51 -4.21 -8.66
N HIS A 113 7.11 -5.48 -8.59
CA HIS A 113 7.19 -6.27 -7.36
C HIS A 113 7.78 -7.64 -7.62
N ILE A 114 8.58 -8.14 -6.69
CA ILE A 114 8.99 -9.55 -6.63
C ILE A 114 7.94 -10.31 -5.83
N LEU A 115 7.34 -11.34 -6.42
CA LEU A 115 6.36 -12.17 -5.73
C LEU A 115 6.99 -12.87 -4.52
N PRO A 116 6.31 -12.92 -3.36
CA PRO A 116 6.81 -13.63 -2.19
C PRO A 116 7.07 -15.12 -2.47
N GLU A 117 8.10 -15.67 -1.86
CA GLU A 117 8.38 -17.11 -1.88
C GLU A 117 7.34 -17.83 -1.02
N ALA A 118 6.24 -18.19 -1.64
CA ALA A 118 5.10 -18.87 -1.04
C ALA A 118 4.30 -19.60 -2.13
N PRO A 119 3.43 -20.55 -1.79
CA PRO A 119 2.47 -21.09 -2.75
C PRO A 119 1.59 -19.96 -3.32
N HIS A 120 1.59 -19.80 -4.64
CA HIS A 120 0.80 -18.78 -5.35
C HIS A 120 -0.67 -19.20 -5.44
N VAL A 121 -1.34 -19.29 -4.29
CA VAL A 121 -2.74 -19.73 -4.15
C VAL A 121 -3.43 -18.89 -3.09
N GLY A 122 -4.61 -18.36 -3.43
CA GLY A 122 -5.40 -17.54 -2.53
C GLY A 122 -4.71 -16.22 -2.19
N VAL A 123 -4.59 -15.90 -0.92
CA VAL A 123 -4.02 -14.64 -0.44
C VAL A 123 -2.64 -14.87 0.18
N VAL A 124 -1.65 -14.10 -0.24
CA VAL A 124 -0.34 -14.02 0.41
C VAL A 124 -0.07 -12.58 0.79
N LEU A 125 0.25 -12.32 2.05
CA LEU A 125 0.65 -11.01 2.52
C LEU A 125 2.09 -11.09 2.99
N ASN A 126 2.95 -10.24 2.44
CA ASN A 126 4.30 -10.05 2.93
C ASN A 126 4.34 -8.88 3.92
N ILE A 127 4.58 -9.19 5.19
CA ILE A 127 4.50 -8.23 6.29
C ILE A 127 5.51 -7.08 6.13
N PRO A 128 6.81 -7.30 5.90
CA PRO A 128 7.76 -6.20 5.76
C PRO A 128 7.48 -5.26 4.58
N GLU A 129 6.90 -5.80 3.51
CA GLU A 129 6.52 -5.06 2.31
C GLU A 129 5.21 -4.27 2.50
N MET A 130 4.41 -4.63 3.53
CA MET A 130 3.04 -4.12 3.70
C MET A 130 2.18 -4.29 2.45
N ARG A 131 2.31 -5.43 1.77
CA ARG A 131 1.61 -5.70 0.52
C ARG A 131 0.97 -7.08 0.51
N LEU A 132 -0.29 -7.10 0.07
CA LEU A 132 -1.11 -8.28 -0.12
C LEU A 132 -1.18 -8.64 -1.60
N TYR A 133 -1.03 -9.92 -1.88
CA TYR A 133 -1.13 -10.55 -3.19
C TYR A 133 -2.31 -11.52 -3.21
N TYR A 134 -3.23 -11.34 -4.14
CA TYR A 134 -4.32 -12.28 -4.36
C TYR A 134 -4.12 -13.02 -5.68
N PHE A 135 -3.80 -14.29 -5.58
CA PHE A 135 -3.61 -15.19 -6.71
C PHE A 135 -4.96 -15.70 -7.20
N TYR A 136 -5.48 -15.09 -8.26
CA TYR A 136 -6.80 -15.42 -8.78
C TYR A 136 -6.76 -16.76 -9.51
N PRO A 137 -7.62 -17.73 -9.15
CA PRO A 137 -7.65 -19.04 -9.78
C PRO A 137 -8.05 -18.93 -11.25
N SER A 138 -7.33 -19.66 -12.13
CA SER A 138 -7.71 -19.76 -13.53
C SER A 138 -9.08 -20.45 -13.66
N PRO A 139 -9.94 -20.01 -14.59
CA PRO A 139 -11.21 -20.68 -14.86
C PRO A 139 -11.10 -22.18 -15.18
N THR A 140 -9.97 -22.61 -15.73
CA THR A 140 -9.65 -24.02 -15.98
C THR A 140 -9.40 -24.82 -14.71
N ALA A 141 -8.98 -24.17 -13.63
CA ALA A 141 -8.71 -24.81 -12.34
C ALA A 141 -9.99 -25.15 -11.56
N VAL A 142 -11.06 -24.41 -11.80
CA VAL A 142 -12.34 -24.58 -11.08
C VAL A 142 -13.07 -25.89 -11.50
N ARG A 143 -12.78 -26.42 -12.68
CA ARG A 143 -13.42 -27.64 -13.20
C ARG A 143 -12.95 -28.95 -12.56
N HIS A 144 -11.89 -28.95 -11.77
CA HIS A 144 -11.38 -30.14 -11.09
C HIS A 144 -11.36 -29.92 -9.57
N ARG A 145 -12.56 -29.82 -8.94
CA ARG A 145 -12.70 -29.96 -7.49
C ARG A 145 -12.82 -31.46 -7.16
N PRO A 146 -11.79 -32.14 -6.66
CA PRO A 146 -11.99 -33.41 -5.98
C PRO A 146 -12.80 -33.15 -4.70
N LYS A 147 -13.78 -33.98 -4.43
CA LYS A 147 -14.50 -34.00 -3.15
C LYS A 147 -13.48 -34.07 -2.02
N LEU A 148 -13.57 -33.14 -1.09
CA LEU A 148 -12.69 -32.92 0.03
C LEU A 148 -12.38 -34.20 0.79
N LYS A 149 -11.12 -34.64 0.74
CA LYS A 149 -10.42 -35.37 1.81
C LYS A 149 -8.98 -34.89 1.81
N ALA A 150 -8.56 -34.33 2.95
CA ALA A 150 -7.23 -33.84 3.27
C ALA A 150 -6.68 -32.72 2.34
N VAL A 151 -6.34 -31.58 2.94
CA VAL A 151 -5.64 -30.48 2.29
C VAL A 151 -4.20 -30.91 1.99
N SER A 152 -4.04 -31.64 0.90
CA SER A 152 -2.75 -31.79 0.26
C SER A 152 -2.52 -30.58 -0.62
N PHE A 153 -1.59 -29.71 -0.27
CA PHE A 153 -1.12 -28.62 -1.12
C PHE A 153 -0.40 -29.20 -2.34
N SER A 154 -1.16 -29.64 -3.32
CA SER A 154 -0.61 -30.10 -4.59
C SER A 154 -0.08 -28.92 -5.40
N ARG A 155 1.11 -29.06 -5.85
CA ARG A 155 2.10 -28.20 -6.51
C ARG A 155 1.70 -27.57 -7.85
N ARG A 156 0.45 -27.34 -8.19
CA ARG A 156 0.10 -26.68 -9.47
C ARG A 156 -0.60 -25.38 -9.21
N THR A 157 0.16 -24.31 -9.33
CA THR A 157 -0.37 -22.95 -9.46
C THR A 157 -1.27 -22.91 -10.69
N THR A 158 -2.56 -22.75 -10.45
CA THR A 158 -3.56 -22.57 -11.50
C THR A 158 -4.00 -21.12 -11.63
N ALA A 159 -3.36 -20.24 -10.88
CA ALA A 159 -3.57 -18.80 -11.01
C ALA A 159 -2.93 -18.30 -12.32
N SER A 160 -3.63 -17.42 -13.01
CA SER A 160 -3.12 -16.76 -14.22
C SER A 160 -2.82 -15.28 -14.00
N VAL A 161 -3.38 -14.71 -12.96
CA VAL A 161 -3.28 -13.29 -12.60
C VAL A 161 -3.07 -13.16 -11.11
N VAL A 162 -2.24 -12.21 -10.70
CA VAL A 162 -2.11 -11.75 -9.32
C VAL A 162 -2.57 -10.31 -9.20
N TYR A 163 -3.42 -10.06 -8.23
CA TYR A 163 -3.82 -8.71 -7.80
C TYR A 163 -2.95 -8.29 -6.64
N THR A 164 -2.55 -7.02 -6.60
CA THR A 164 -1.73 -6.48 -5.50
C THR A 164 -2.44 -5.32 -4.81
N PHE A 165 -2.29 -5.23 -3.49
CA PHE A 165 -2.91 -4.22 -2.66
C PHE A 165 -1.93 -3.79 -1.56
N PRO A 166 -1.64 -2.50 -1.41
CA PRO A 166 -0.94 -2.00 -0.23
C PRO A 166 -1.83 -2.17 0.99
N VAL A 167 -1.24 -2.40 2.16
CA VAL A 167 -1.98 -2.64 3.40
C VAL A 167 -1.38 -1.89 4.58
N GLY A 168 -2.22 -1.53 5.56
CA GLY A 168 -1.79 -1.15 6.90
C GLY A 168 -1.77 -2.36 7.81
N LEU A 169 -0.82 -2.42 8.75
CA LEU A 169 -0.57 -3.57 9.61
C LEU A 169 -0.58 -3.20 11.09
N GLY A 170 -0.48 -4.22 11.94
CA GLY A 170 -0.33 -4.07 13.37
C GLY A 170 0.91 -3.31 13.77
N ARG A 171 0.79 -2.49 14.85
CA ARG A 171 1.94 -1.80 15.47
C ARG A 171 2.92 -2.83 16.05
N PHE A 172 4.09 -2.34 16.48
CA PHE A 172 5.16 -3.19 16.99
C PHE A 172 4.76 -4.02 18.21
N ASP A 173 3.91 -3.48 19.08
CA ASP A 173 3.36 -4.14 20.28
C ASP A 173 2.14 -5.03 19.98
N TRP A 174 1.52 -4.88 18.80
CA TRP A 174 0.35 -5.63 18.34
C TRP A 174 0.58 -6.22 16.95
N LYS A 175 1.61 -7.03 16.82
CA LYS A 175 2.12 -7.53 15.52
C LYS A 175 1.07 -8.34 14.75
N THR A 176 1.01 -8.11 13.45
CA THR A 176 0.36 -9.06 12.53
C THR A 176 1.22 -10.33 12.49
N PRO A 177 0.66 -11.53 12.82
CA PRO A 177 1.45 -12.74 12.97
C PRO A 177 1.80 -13.40 11.65
N VAL A 178 2.93 -14.06 11.56
CA VAL A 178 3.22 -15.02 10.48
C VAL A 178 2.36 -16.27 10.68
N GLY A 179 1.80 -16.81 9.59
CA GLY A 179 1.00 -18.02 9.68
C GLY A 179 0.14 -18.30 8.47
N VAL A 180 -0.53 -19.44 8.51
CA VAL A 180 -1.50 -19.89 7.50
C VAL A 180 -2.90 -19.80 8.07
N TRP A 181 -3.85 -19.44 7.20
CA TRP A 181 -5.24 -19.25 7.59
C TRP A 181 -6.18 -19.49 6.41
N THR A 182 -7.46 -19.45 6.67
CA THR A 182 -8.52 -19.46 5.66
C THR A 182 -9.52 -18.36 5.96
N VAL A 183 -10.19 -17.85 4.94
CA VAL A 183 -11.34 -16.96 5.14
C VAL A 183 -12.50 -17.80 5.67
N ILE A 184 -13.03 -17.44 6.85
CA ILE A 184 -14.12 -18.15 7.52
C ILE A 184 -15.46 -17.43 7.45
N ALA A 185 -15.45 -16.10 7.29
CA ALA A 185 -16.66 -15.31 7.11
C ALA A 185 -16.40 -14.06 6.27
N LYS A 186 -17.48 -13.54 5.66
CA LYS A 186 -17.49 -12.30 4.88
C LYS A 186 -18.64 -11.44 5.39
N THR A 187 -18.36 -10.22 5.81
CA THR A 187 -19.36 -9.30 6.36
C THR A 187 -19.33 -7.98 5.61
N LYS A 188 -20.49 -7.50 5.17
CA LYS A 188 -20.67 -6.14 4.69
C LYS A 188 -21.21 -5.30 5.84
N ASP A 189 -20.78 -4.04 5.92
CA ASP A 189 -21.13 -3.11 6.98
C ASP A 189 -20.99 -3.76 8.39
N PRO A 190 -19.79 -4.23 8.76
CA PRO A 190 -19.58 -4.95 10.01
C PRO A 190 -19.73 -4.01 11.20
N THR A 191 -20.55 -4.39 12.17
CA THR A 191 -20.53 -3.76 13.50
C THR A 191 -19.20 -4.08 14.19
N TRP A 192 -18.54 -3.09 14.72
CA TRP A 192 -17.33 -3.29 15.51
C TRP A 192 -17.67 -3.35 17.00
N VAL A 193 -17.53 -4.53 17.58
CA VAL A 193 -17.51 -4.72 19.02
C VAL A 193 -16.06 -4.48 19.45
N VAL A 194 -15.83 -3.40 20.17
CA VAL A 194 -14.48 -2.96 20.55
C VAL A 194 -13.91 -3.90 21.60
N PRO A 195 -12.76 -4.58 21.35
CA PRO A 195 -12.10 -5.37 22.37
C PRO A 195 -11.80 -4.53 23.62
N ASN A 196 -11.86 -5.15 24.79
CA ASN A 196 -11.79 -4.41 26.06
C ASN A 196 -10.48 -3.66 26.26
N ASP A 197 -9.36 -4.22 25.84
CA ASP A 197 -8.05 -3.59 25.87
C ASP A 197 -7.95 -2.37 24.94
N ILE A 198 -8.54 -2.43 23.75
CA ILE A 198 -8.64 -1.28 22.84
C ILE A 198 -9.61 -0.23 23.41
N TYR A 199 -10.71 -0.67 24.00
CA TYR A 199 -11.64 0.24 24.69
C TYR A 199 -10.94 1.02 25.80
N GLN A 200 -10.14 0.35 26.63
CA GLN A 200 -9.38 1.01 27.71
C GLN A 200 -8.32 1.97 27.13
N GLU A 201 -7.62 1.58 26.06
CA GLU A 201 -6.66 2.47 25.38
C GLU A 201 -7.34 3.75 24.87
N HIS A 202 -8.52 3.63 24.25
CA HIS A 202 -9.29 4.80 23.77
C HIS A 202 -9.76 5.66 24.94
N LEU A 203 -10.25 5.04 26.01
CA LEU A 203 -10.71 5.75 27.20
C LEU A 203 -9.57 6.54 27.87
N GLU A 204 -8.37 5.95 27.97
CA GLU A 204 -7.19 6.60 28.52
C GLU A 204 -6.68 7.75 27.62
N ARG A 205 -6.73 7.58 26.29
CA ARG A 205 -6.24 8.57 25.34
C ARG A 205 -7.19 9.74 25.14
N ASP A 206 -8.50 9.45 24.98
CA ASP A 206 -9.50 10.40 24.51
C ASP A 206 -10.47 10.84 25.61
N GLY A 207 -10.48 10.13 26.75
CA GLY A 207 -11.38 10.40 27.88
C GLY A 207 -12.79 9.80 27.71
N GLU A 208 -13.11 9.29 26.53
CA GLU A 208 -14.36 8.61 26.19
C GLU A 208 -14.09 7.50 25.19
N ALA A 209 -14.92 6.47 25.16
CA ALA A 209 -14.84 5.38 24.22
C ALA A 209 -16.19 4.69 24.05
N ASP A 210 -16.43 4.14 22.88
CA ASP A 210 -17.60 3.32 22.57
C ASP A 210 -17.26 1.83 22.68
N HIS A 211 -18.17 1.04 23.26
CA HIS A 211 -18.06 -0.42 23.26
C HIS A 211 -18.47 -1.04 21.92
N VAL A 212 -19.31 -0.34 21.16
CA VAL A 212 -19.86 -0.84 19.90
C VAL A 212 -19.99 0.32 18.92
N ILE A 213 -19.38 0.19 17.75
CA ILE A 213 -19.58 1.11 16.64
C ILE A 213 -20.41 0.38 15.58
N PRO A 214 -21.62 0.90 15.23
CA PRO A 214 -22.49 0.25 14.25
C PRO A 214 -21.86 0.11 12.88
N GLY A 215 -22.32 -0.88 12.12
CA GLY A 215 -21.89 -1.06 10.73
C GLY A 215 -22.44 0.04 9.81
N GLY A 216 -21.60 0.51 8.89
CA GLY A 216 -21.97 1.56 7.93
C GLY A 216 -21.75 2.98 8.44
N GLU A 217 -21.40 3.18 9.74
CA GLU A 217 -21.03 4.50 10.24
C GLU A 217 -19.71 4.96 9.62
N PRO A 218 -19.57 6.26 9.28
CA PRO A 218 -18.38 6.80 8.61
C PRO A 218 -17.08 6.66 9.43
N ASP A 219 -17.20 6.62 10.76
CA ASP A 219 -16.11 6.51 11.73
C ASP A 219 -15.85 5.06 12.17
N ASN A 220 -16.50 4.09 11.55
CA ASN A 220 -16.24 2.68 11.85
C ASN A 220 -14.87 2.25 11.27
N PRO A 221 -13.86 1.94 12.11
CA PRO A 221 -12.52 1.63 11.66
C PRO A 221 -12.40 0.33 10.86
N LEU A 222 -13.44 -0.50 10.81
CA LEU A 222 -13.50 -1.68 9.97
C LEU A 222 -13.90 -1.35 8.52
N GLY A 223 -14.42 -0.14 8.26
CA GLY A 223 -14.98 0.24 6.96
C GLY A 223 -16.18 -0.64 6.57
N HIS A 224 -16.51 -0.66 5.28
CA HIS A 224 -17.69 -1.34 4.75
C HIS A 224 -17.55 -2.86 4.52
N TYR A 225 -16.33 -3.41 4.53
CA TYR A 225 -16.12 -4.82 4.21
C TYR A 225 -15.08 -5.45 5.15
N ARG A 226 -15.41 -6.66 5.62
CA ARG A 226 -14.55 -7.45 6.48
C ARG A 226 -14.50 -8.92 6.02
N LEU A 227 -13.29 -9.47 5.95
CA LEU A 227 -12.99 -10.88 5.76
C LEU A 227 -12.42 -11.42 7.08
N SER A 228 -13.19 -12.24 7.80
CA SER A 228 -12.73 -12.88 9.03
C SER A 228 -11.84 -14.06 8.70
N LEU A 229 -10.74 -14.20 9.43
CA LEU A 229 -9.75 -15.27 9.23
C LEU A 229 -9.91 -16.38 10.25
N SER A 230 -9.43 -17.58 9.93
CA SER A 230 -9.35 -18.67 10.90
C SER A 230 -8.27 -18.45 11.97
N LEU A 231 -7.44 -17.41 11.83
CA LEU A 231 -6.65 -16.87 12.93
C LEU A 231 -7.59 -16.09 13.85
N PRO A 232 -7.75 -16.48 15.12
CA PRO A 232 -8.62 -15.77 16.04
C PRO A 232 -8.26 -14.29 16.12
N GLU A 233 -9.29 -13.41 16.15
CA GLU A 233 -9.17 -11.96 16.27
C GLU A 233 -8.59 -11.21 15.07
N TYR A 234 -8.04 -11.92 14.05
CA TYR A 234 -7.51 -11.28 12.85
C TYR A 234 -8.52 -11.25 11.70
N ALA A 235 -8.47 -10.14 10.96
CA ALA A 235 -9.28 -9.92 9.77
C ALA A 235 -8.53 -9.08 8.74
N LEU A 236 -8.98 -9.18 7.47
CA LEU A 236 -8.72 -8.17 6.45
C LEU A 236 -9.97 -7.29 6.37
N HIS A 237 -9.83 -5.97 6.46
CA HIS A 237 -10.97 -5.07 6.45
C HIS A 237 -10.63 -3.72 5.83
N GLY A 238 -11.63 -2.90 5.60
CA GLY A 238 -11.48 -1.53 5.16
C GLY A 238 -10.90 -0.61 6.23
N THR A 239 -11.10 0.67 6.07
CA THR A 239 -10.69 1.67 7.04
C THR A 239 -11.50 2.95 6.84
N ASP A 240 -11.75 3.66 7.92
CA ASP A 240 -12.20 5.05 7.98
C ASP A 240 -11.03 6.04 7.76
N VAL A 241 -9.80 5.55 7.87
CA VAL A 241 -8.55 6.32 7.82
C VAL A 241 -7.63 5.80 6.71
N PRO A 242 -7.91 6.12 5.42
CA PRO A 242 -7.15 5.59 4.28
C PRO A 242 -5.65 5.90 4.31
N TRP A 243 -5.24 7.05 4.87
CA TRP A 243 -3.84 7.42 4.98
C TRP A 243 -3.02 6.49 5.91
N GLY A 244 -3.68 5.64 6.72
CA GLY A 244 -3.02 4.61 7.53
C GLY A 244 -2.58 3.36 6.75
N VAL A 245 -2.90 3.27 5.45
CA VAL A 245 -2.40 2.19 4.57
C VAL A 245 -0.92 2.44 4.27
N GLY A 246 -0.09 1.42 4.43
CA GLY A 246 1.37 1.53 4.38
C GLY A 246 2.00 1.90 5.72
N MET A 247 1.22 1.89 6.80
CA MET A 247 1.67 2.14 8.16
C MET A 247 1.36 0.97 9.09
N ASN A 248 2.13 0.86 10.18
CA ASN A 248 1.88 -0.09 11.25
C ASN A 248 1.14 0.60 12.41
N VAL A 249 -0.17 0.74 12.25
CA VAL A 249 -1.04 1.55 13.14
C VAL A 249 -2.24 0.80 13.69
N SER A 250 -2.43 -0.49 13.32
CA SER A 250 -3.55 -1.29 13.79
C SER A 250 -3.20 -2.11 15.03
N HIS A 251 -4.21 -2.73 15.64
CA HIS A 251 -4.07 -3.72 16.71
C HIS A 251 -3.94 -5.15 16.15
N GLY A 252 -3.17 -5.30 15.05
CA GLY A 252 -2.85 -6.59 14.44
C GLY A 252 -3.61 -6.91 13.17
N CYS A 253 -4.84 -6.41 12.99
CA CYS A 253 -5.62 -6.60 11.78
C CYS A 253 -4.99 -5.92 10.55
N VAL A 254 -5.35 -6.38 9.36
CA VAL A 254 -4.86 -5.88 8.08
C VAL A 254 -5.87 -4.90 7.50
N ARG A 255 -5.46 -3.64 7.34
CA ARG A 255 -6.28 -2.56 6.77
C ARG A 255 -5.99 -2.39 5.29
N LEU A 256 -7.03 -2.27 4.46
CA LEU A 256 -6.93 -1.96 3.04
C LEU A 256 -7.65 -0.64 2.75
N TYR A 257 -7.28 0.01 1.65
CA TYR A 257 -8.09 1.10 1.13
C TYR A 257 -9.56 0.66 0.93
N PRO A 258 -10.55 1.54 1.13
CA PRO A 258 -11.96 1.20 0.99
C PRO A 258 -12.31 0.51 -0.34
N GLU A 259 -11.79 1.02 -1.44
CA GLU A 259 -11.98 0.45 -2.78
C GLU A 259 -11.26 -0.88 -2.98
N ASP A 260 -10.14 -1.11 -2.30
CA ASP A 260 -9.37 -2.35 -2.41
C ASP A 260 -10.01 -3.50 -1.67
N ILE A 261 -10.48 -3.27 -0.45
CA ILE A 261 -11.18 -4.31 0.30
C ILE A 261 -12.50 -4.69 -0.39
N GLU A 262 -13.23 -3.75 -0.99
CA GLU A 262 -14.43 -4.03 -1.77
C GLU A 262 -14.14 -4.97 -2.95
N ARG A 263 -13.07 -4.65 -3.71
CA ARG A 263 -12.61 -5.45 -4.84
C ARG A 263 -12.14 -6.83 -4.42
N LEU A 264 -11.36 -6.91 -3.35
CA LEU A 264 -10.88 -8.18 -2.79
C LEU A 264 -12.07 -9.00 -2.26
N TYR A 265 -12.97 -8.38 -1.52
CA TYR A 265 -14.19 -9.01 -1.00
C TYR A 265 -15.02 -9.65 -2.11
N SER A 266 -15.21 -8.98 -3.24
CA SER A 266 -15.96 -9.51 -4.38
C SER A 266 -15.34 -10.78 -4.99
N LYS A 267 -14.03 -10.93 -4.91
CA LYS A 267 -13.25 -12.03 -5.55
C LYS A 267 -12.97 -13.20 -4.63
N VAL A 268 -12.84 -12.95 -3.32
CA VAL A 268 -12.50 -13.97 -2.32
C VAL A 268 -13.76 -14.70 -1.87
N SER A 269 -13.67 -16.01 -1.70
CA SER A 269 -14.73 -16.87 -1.18
C SER A 269 -14.41 -17.36 0.23
N ILE A 270 -15.43 -17.74 1.00
CA ILE A 270 -15.22 -18.49 2.25
C ILE A 270 -14.47 -19.80 1.90
N GLY A 271 -13.47 -20.13 2.71
CA GLY A 271 -12.55 -21.25 2.46
C GLY A 271 -11.34 -20.88 1.60
N THR A 272 -11.23 -19.64 1.08
CA THR A 272 -10.02 -19.19 0.40
C THR A 272 -8.83 -19.30 1.36
N PRO A 273 -7.75 -20.02 0.99
CA PRO A 273 -6.55 -20.09 1.81
C PRO A 273 -5.80 -18.79 1.79
N GLY A 274 -5.13 -18.49 2.89
CA GLY A 274 -4.25 -17.35 2.99
C GLY A 274 -3.01 -17.63 3.82
N ARG A 275 -2.03 -16.75 3.67
CA ARG A 275 -0.76 -16.83 4.37
C ARG A 275 -0.20 -15.45 4.62
N PHE A 276 0.30 -15.24 5.83
CA PHE A 276 1.15 -14.12 6.18
C PHE A 276 2.59 -14.59 6.23
N VAL A 277 3.48 -13.98 5.48
CA VAL A 277 4.91 -14.29 5.42
C VAL A 277 5.72 -13.07 5.86
N TYR A 278 6.99 -13.31 6.22
CA TYR A 278 7.89 -12.24 6.65
C TYR A 278 9.19 -12.33 5.86
N GLN A 279 9.24 -11.63 4.73
CA GLN A 279 10.35 -11.65 3.77
C GLN A 279 10.80 -10.21 3.47
N PRO A 280 11.67 -9.63 4.32
CA PRO A 280 12.15 -8.27 4.08
C PRO A 280 13.08 -8.17 2.86
N ILE A 281 13.65 -9.28 2.44
CA ILE A 281 14.51 -9.37 1.25
C ILE A 281 13.95 -10.45 0.33
N LYS A 282 13.67 -10.08 -0.91
CA LYS A 282 13.18 -10.98 -1.95
C LYS A 282 14.10 -10.94 -3.15
N PHE A 283 14.40 -12.10 -3.72
CA PHE A 283 15.10 -12.26 -4.99
C PHE A 283 14.16 -12.82 -6.05
N GLY A 284 14.24 -12.29 -7.25
CA GLY A 284 13.36 -12.75 -8.34
C GLY A 284 13.98 -12.59 -9.71
N TRP A 285 13.65 -13.50 -10.62
CA TRP A 285 14.10 -13.48 -11.99
C TRP A 285 13.07 -12.84 -12.92
N ARG A 286 13.55 -12.04 -13.88
CA ARG A 286 12.82 -11.63 -15.07
C ARG A 286 13.72 -11.93 -16.28
N GLY A 287 13.40 -12.97 -17.03
CA GLY A 287 14.33 -13.52 -18.02
C GLY A 287 15.65 -13.93 -17.36
N ASP A 288 16.76 -13.41 -17.84
CA ASP A 288 18.10 -13.70 -17.32
C ASP A 288 18.57 -12.68 -16.27
N ALA A 289 17.78 -11.67 -15.97
CA ALA A 289 18.11 -10.64 -14.97
C ALA A 289 17.60 -11.04 -13.60
N LEU A 290 18.49 -10.98 -12.60
CA LEU A 290 18.16 -11.17 -11.19
C LEU A 290 17.88 -9.80 -10.56
N TYR A 291 16.74 -9.71 -9.91
CA TYR A 291 16.27 -8.55 -9.15
C TYR A 291 16.32 -8.83 -7.67
N VAL A 292 16.55 -7.79 -6.88
CA VAL A 292 16.39 -7.81 -5.42
C VAL A 292 15.41 -6.71 -5.03
N GLU A 293 14.55 -7.01 -4.08
CA GLU A 293 13.64 -6.06 -3.42
C GLU A 293 13.89 -6.13 -1.93
N VAL A 294 14.11 -4.97 -1.31
CA VAL A 294 14.49 -4.84 0.10
C VAL A 294 13.47 -3.96 0.80
N HIS A 295 13.02 -4.40 1.96
CA HIS A 295 12.11 -3.69 2.85
C HIS A 295 12.67 -3.63 4.26
N ASP A 296 12.21 -2.69 5.06
CA ASP A 296 12.56 -2.60 6.47
C ASP A 296 12.22 -3.89 7.23
N ASP A 297 13.03 -4.25 8.21
CA ASP A 297 12.68 -5.29 9.18
C ASP A 297 11.66 -4.77 10.19
N LEU A 298 10.41 -4.63 9.74
CA LEU A 298 9.31 -3.93 10.41
C LEU A 298 9.14 -4.30 11.90
N TYR A 299 9.36 -5.56 12.24
CA TYR A 299 9.17 -6.09 13.59
C TYR A 299 10.48 -6.51 14.26
N ALA A 300 11.62 -6.09 13.71
CA ALA A 300 12.95 -6.41 14.21
C ALA A 300 13.15 -7.93 14.42
N MET A 301 12.76 -8.73 13.41
CA MET A 301 12.86 -10.20 13.49
C MET A 301 14.25 -10.72 13.14
N TYR A 302 15.09 -9.89 12.55
CA TYR A 302 16.46 -10.26 12.15
C TYR A 302 17.49 -9.39 12.85
N PRO A 303 18.63 -9.95 13.30
CA PRO A 303 19.71 -9.20 13.95
C PRO A 303 20.57 -8.43 12.95
N GLY A 304 19.97 -7.87 11.89
CA GLY A 304 20.58 -7.08 10.83
C GLY A 304 20.24 -7.60 9.44
N LEU A 305 19.73 -6.70 8.61
CA LEU A 305 19.28 -7.03 7.25
C LEU A 305 20.42 -7.51 6.36
N TRP A 306 21.62 -6.93 6.49
CA TRP A 306 22.78 -7.38 5.70
C TRP A 306 23.10 -8.87 5.94
N ASN A 307 23.18 -9.29 7.20
CA ASN A 307 23.45 -10.69 7.53
C ASN A 307 22.31 -11.60 7.04
N HIS A 308 21.09 -11.10 7.03
CA HIS A 308 19.95 -11.83 6.47
C HIS A 308 20.07 -11.95 4.94
N ALA A 309 20.43 -10.85 4.25
CA ALA A 309 20.63 -10.83 2.79
C ALA A 309 21.70 -11.86 2.36
N VAL A 310 22.83 -11.90 3.05
CA VAL A 310 23.92 -12.86 2.75
C VAL A 310 23.42 -14.31 2.92
N ARG A 311 22.72 -14.60 4.02
CA ARG A 311 22.14 -15.95 4.22
C ARG A 311 21.11 -16.33 3.13
N GLU A 312 20.31 -15.38 2.66
CA GLU A 312 19.36 -15.65 1.58
C GLU A 312 20.06 -15.91 0.23
N VAL A 313 21.13 -15.19 -0.07
CA VAL A 313 21.99 -15.46 -1.24
C VAL A 313 22.56 -16.87 -1.18
N GLU A 314 23.07 -17.31 -0.01
CA GLU A 314 23.57 -18.66 0.21
C GLU A 314 22.45 -19.71 0.10
N ARG A 315 21.32 -19.50 0.78
CA ARG A 315 20.15 -20.41 0.78
C ARG A 315 19.61 -20.65 -0.63
N LEU A 316 19.61 -19.60 -1.45
CA LEU A 316 19.11 -19.66 -2.84
C LEU A 316 20.17 -20.10 -3.85
N GLY A 317 21.44 -20.25 -3.44
CA GLY A 317 22.54 -20.63 -4.32
C GLY A 317 22.87 -19.55 -5.37
N LEU A 318 22.74 -18.27 -4.99
CA LEU A 318 22.88 -17.12 -5.89
C LEU A 318 24.27 -16.46 -5.86
N GLY A 319 25.25 -17.03 -5.16
CA GLY A 319 26.56 -16.41 -4.92
C GLY A 319 27.26 -15.90 -6.19
N ASP A 320 27.24 -16.67 -7.25
CA ASP A 320 27.87 -16.31 -8.54
C ASP A 320 26.99 -15.39 -9.41
N ARG A 321 25.81 -15.02 -8.96
CA ARG A 321 24.81 -14.25 -9.71
C ARG A 321 24.53 -12.89 -9.10
N VAL A 322 24.88 -12.68 -7.82
CA VAL A 322 24.63 -11.45 -7.08
C VAL A 322 25.88 -10.59 -7.03
N ASP A 323 25.74 -9.34 -7.46
CA ASP A 323 26.73 -8.30 -7.16
C ASP A 323 26.58 -7.88 -5.69
N MET A 324 27.46 -8.38 -4.84
CA MET A 324 27.40 -8.14 -3.39
C MET A 324 27.54 -6.66 -3.02
N GLY A 325 28.25 -5.86 -3.84
CA GLY A 325 28.36 -4.42 -3.61
C GLY A 325 27.06 -3.67 -3.90
N LYS A 326 26.30 -4.10 -4.92
CA LYS A 326 24.94 -3.57 -5.17
C LYS A 326 23.94 -4.02 -4.12
N LEU A 327 24.05 -5.28 -3.69
CA LEU A 327 23.19 -5.80 -2.61
C LEU A 327 23.40 -5.02 -1.31
N GLN A 328 24.65 -4.74 -0.96
CA GLN A 328 24.97 -3.98 0.25
C GLN A 328 24.33 -2.58 0.20
N LYS A 329 24.47 -1.88 -0.92
CA LYS A 329 23.83 -0.56 -1.12
C LYS A 329 22.31 -0.58 -1.07
N ALA A 330 21.68 -1.71 -1.43
CA ALA A 330 20.23 -1.84 -1.38
C ALA A 330 19.72 -2.15 0.03
N VAL A 331 20.59 -2.66 0.92
CA VAL A 331 20.26 -3.06 2.29
C VAL A 331 20.60 -1.95 3.31
N GLU A 332 21.56 -1.08 3.00
CA GLU A 332 21.95 0.11 3.79
C GLU A 332 20.99 1.29 3.57
#